data_e99ef6d5e749343aa3f6ffa1ba378c2e
#
_entry.id   e99ef6d5e749343aa3f6ffa1ba378c2e
#
_cell.length_a   1.000
_cell.length_b   1.000
_cell.length_c   1.000
_cell.angle_alpha   90.00
_cell.angle_beta   90.00
_cell.angle_gamma   90.00
#
_symmetry.space_group_name_H-M   'P 1'
#
loop_
_entity.id
_entity.type
_entity.pdbx_description
1 polymer ?
#
loop_
_entity_poly.entity_id
_entity_poly.type
_entity_poly.pdbx_seq_one_letter_code
_entity_poly.pdbx_strand_id
1 'polypeptide(L)'
;GRIAYSASDADNELTTVDQDIMVLANPEIARLPNWVIALVAAGGLAAALSTAAGLLLAIASAISHDMLKGMIYPRISEKQELLASRIAMAAAIAGAGYLGLNPPGFAAGTVALAFGLAASSIFPALMMGIFSQRVTREGAIAGMVSGIGVTLFYVFQHMGIMFIPGTAFLGDT
;
A
#
# COMPACT_ATOMS: atom_id res chain seq x y z
N GLY A 1 8.89 10.38 14.34
CA GLY A 1 7.88 10.14 15.34
C GLY A 1 8.42 9.26 16.43
N ARG A 2 8.43 9.74 17.65
CA ARG A 2 8.85 8.98 18.82
C ARG A 2 7.73 9.03 19.84
N ILE A 3 7.61 7.97 20.62
CA ILE A 3 6.80 8.02 21.83
C ILE A 3 7.53 8.96 22.77
N ALA A 4 6.98 10.16 22.98
CA ALA A 4 7.54 11.12 23.92
C ALA A 4 6.69 11.12 25.16
N TYR A 5 7.31 10.91 26.32
CA TYR A 5 6.71 11.09 27.63
C TYR A 5 6.90 12.54 28.06
N SER A 6 5.88 13.14 28.64
CA SER A 6 6.05 14.43 29.28
C SER A 6 6.95 14.28 30.50
N ALA A 7 8.10 14.92 30.49
CA ALA A 7 9.00 14.94 31.64
C ALA A 7 8.50 15.80 32.80
N SER A 8 7.44 16.59 32.58
CA SER A 8 6.90 17.56 33.54
C SER A 8 5.63 17.10 34.24
N ASP A 9 4.97 16.05 33.74
CA ASP A 9 3.74 15.55 34.34
C ASP A 9 4.01 14.33 35.22
N ALA A 10 3.51 14.41 36.46
CA ALA A 10 3.63 13.34 37.46
C ALA A 10 2.97 12.02 37.02
N ASP A 11 2.11 12.05 36.01
CA ASP A 11 1.30 10.94 35.55
C ASP A 11 1.93 10.16 34.37
N ASN A 12 3.12 10.56 33.88
CA ASN A 12 3.79 9.91 32.75
C ASN A 12 2.91 9.75 31.49
N GLU A 13 2.04 10.70 31.22
CA GLU A 13 1.20 10.66 30.04
C GLU A 13 1.99 10.82 28.76
N LEU A 14 1.63 10.03 27.74
CA LEU A 14 2.20 10.12 26.41
C LEU A 14 1.77 11.44 25.75
N THR A 15 2.72 12.34 25.52
CA THR A 15 2.45 13.65 24.88
C THR A 15 2.24 13.55 23.36
N THR A 16 2.90 12.59 22.73
CA THR A 16 2.74 12.32 21.29
C THR A 16 2.86 10.82 21.05
N VAL A 17 1.84 10.24 20.43
CA VAL A 17 1.83 8.83 20.06
C VAL A 17 1.90 8.72 18.53
N ASP A 18 2.96 8.11 18.03
CA ASP A 18 3.02 7.71 16.64
C ASP A 18 2.21 6.42 16.47
N GLN A 19 1.13 6.51 15.68
CA GLN A 19 0.18 5.42 15.48
C GLN A 19 0.84 4.18 14.85
N ASP A 20 1.86 4.38 14.02
CA ASP A 20 2.54 3.30 13.30
C ASP A 20 3.49 2.49 14.21
N ILE A 21 3.94 3.07 15.32
CA ILE A 21 4.88 2.43 16.23
C ILE A 21 4.20 1.67 17.38
N MET A 22 2.93 1.90 17.62
CA MET A 22 2.23 1.40 18.82
C MET A 22 2.38 -0.10 19.03
N VAL A 23 2.24 -0.91 17.97
CA VAL A 23 2.33 -2.37 18.07
C VAL A 23 3.74 -2.81 18.45
N LEU A 24 4.76 -2.20 17.86
CA LEU A 24 6.17 -2.52 18.12
C LEU A 24 6.67 -1.97 19.45
N ALA A 25 6.04 -0.91 19.95
CA ALA A 25 6.40 -0.28 21.22
C ALA A 25 5.77 -0.98 22.45
N ASN A 26 4.69 -1.76 22.27
CA ASN A 26 4.02 -2.44 23.37
C ASN A 26 4.95 -3.26 24.29
N PRO A 27 5.93 -4.04 23.80
CA PRO A 27 6.83 -4.77 24.68
C PRO A 27 7.73 -3.85 25.52
N GLU A 28 8.11 -2.69 24.99
CA GLU A 28 8.90 -1.69 25.69
C GLU A 28 8.06 -0.99 26.78
N ILE A 29 6.82 -0.61 26.45
CA ILE A 29 5.86 -0.02 27.38
C ILE A 29 5.55 -0.98 28.53
N ALA A 30 5.41 -2.28 28.22
CA ALA A 30 5.20 -3.33 29.21
C ALA A 30 6.47 -3.70 30.00
N ARG A 31 7.60 -3.02 29.76
CA ARG A 31 8.90 -3.29 30.42
C ARG A 31 9.35 -4.75 30.32
N LEU A 32 9.11 -5.37 29.18
CA LEU A 32 9.58 -6.74 28.93
C LEU A 32 11.10 -6.76 28.74
N PRO A 33 11.75 -7.93 28.96
CA PRO A 33 13.18 -8.07 28.74
C PRO A 33 13.63 -7.67 27.34
N ASN A 34 14.80 -7.06 27.21
CA ASN A 34 15.32 -6.54 25.94
C ASN A 34 15.35 -7.56 24.79
N TRP A 35 15.53 -8.83 25.09
CA TRP A 35 15.51 -9.89 24.07
C TRP A 35 14.11 -10.07 23.44
N VAL A 36 13.03 -9.86 24.23
CA VAL A 36 11.65 -9.89 23.71
C VAL A 36 11.39 -8.70 22.79
N ILE A 37 11.83 -7.52 23.19
CA ILE A 37 11.72 -6.29 22.38
C ILE A 37 12.44 -6.49 21.04
N ALA A 38 13.67 -7.01 21.09
CA ALA A 38 14.45 -7.31 19.89
C ALA A 38 13.78 -8.34 18.98
N LEU A 39 13.19 -9.40 19.57
CA LEU A 39 12.49 -10.44 18.81
C LEU A 39 11.23 -9.89 18.10
N VAL A 40 10.45 -9.05 18.78
CA VAL A 40 9.26 -8.42 18.20
C VAL A 40 9.64 -7.47 17.06
N ALA A 41 10.68 -6.64 17.26
CA ALA A 41 11.19 -5.77 16.23
C ALA A 41 11.71 -6.53 15.00
N ALA A 42 12.48 -7.59 15.22
CA ALA A 42 12.98 -8.45 14.14
C ALA A 42 11.84 -9.17 13.41
N GLY A 43 10.83 -9.64 14.15
CA GLY A 43 9.64 -10.27 13.58
C GLY A 43 8.82 -9.29 12.71
N GLY A 44 8.64 -8.07 13.18
CA GLY A 44 7.98 -7.01 12.42
C GLY A 44 8.71 -6.66 11.11
N LEU A 45 10.03 -6.50 11.18
CA LEU A 45 10.87 -6.29 10.00
C LEU A 45 10.81 -7.48 9.02
N ALA A 46 10.89 -8.70 9.52
CA ALA A 46 10.81 -9.89 8.67
C ALA A 46 9.45 -9.99 7.97
N ALA A 47 8.36 -9.71 8.66
CA ALA A 47 7.01 -9.69 8.09
C ALA A 47 6.87 -8.63 6.98
N ALA A 48 7.34 -7.40 7.24
CA ALA A 48 7.32 -6.32 6.25
C ALA A 48 8.13 -6.66 5.00
N LEU A 49 9.36 -7.17 5.18
CA LEU A 49 10.24 -7.54 4.05
C LEU A 49 9.69 -8.70 3.23
N SER A 50 9.07 -9.71 3.86
CA SER A 50 8.46 -10.83 3.14
C SER A 50 7.30 -10.38 2.26
N THR A 51 6.45 -9.48 2.76
CA THR A 51 5.34 -8.90 2.00
C THR A 51 5.86 -8.04 0.85
N ALA A 52 6.84 -7.17 1.14
CA ALA A 52 7.46 -6.31 0.13
C ALA A 52 8.08 -7.12 -1.02
N ALA A 53 8.78 -8.21 -0.71
CA ALA A 53 9.38 -9.08 -1.73
C ALA A 53 8.33 -9.69 -2.67
N GLY A 54 7.21 -10.18 -2.12
CA GLY A 54 6.09 -10.71 -2.91
C GLY A 54 5.45 -9.66 -3.82
N LEU A 55 5.22 -8.46 -3.30
CA LEU A 55 4.65 -7.35 -4.06
C LEU A 55 5.59 -6.86 -5.17
N LEU A 56 6.89 -6.77 -4.90
CA LEU A 56 7.89 -6.39 -5.89
C LEU A 56 7.96 -7.41 -7.03
N LEU A 57 7.87 -8.70 -6.73
CA LEU A 57 7.82 -9.75 -7.74
C LEU A 57 6.55 -9.64 -8.60
N ALA A 58 5.40 -9.38 -7.99
CA ALA A 58 4.14 -9.18 -8.71
C ALA A 58 4.20 -7.96 -9.64
N ILE A 59 4.73 -6.82 -9.17
CA ILE A 59 4.92 -5.61 -9.98
C ILE A 59 5.87 -5.90 -11.15
N ALA A 60 6.99 -6.55 -10.88
CA ALA A 60 7.98 -6.89 -11.89
C ALA A 60 7.39 -7.78 -12.98
N SER A 61 6.63 -8.81 -12.62
CA SER A 61 5.95 -9.70 -13.55
C SER A 61 4.88 -8.98 -14.36
N ALA A 62 4.04 -8.17 -13.74
CA ALA A 62 2.99 -7.41 -14.42
C ALA A 62 3.57 -6.45 -15.46
N ILE A 63 4.67 -5.77 -15.15
CA ILE A 63 5.29 -4.83 -16.08
C ILE A 63 6.06 -5.56 -17.19
N SER A 64 6.88 -6.54 -16.86
CA SER A 64 7.77 -7.19 -17.84
C SER A 64 7.03 -8.23 -18.68
N HIS A 65 6.25 -9.08 -18.08
CA HIS A 65 5.59 -10.17 -18.79
C HIS A 65 4.24 -9.72 -19.37
N ASP A 66 3.35 -9.16 -18.55
CA ASP A 66 1.99 -8.88 -19.01
C ASP A 66 1.94 -7.63 -19.90
N MET A 67 2.59 -6.54 -19.49
CA MET A 67 2.54 -5.29 -20.24
C MET A 67 3.57 -5.28 -21.38
N LEU A 68 4.84 -5.54 -21.11
CA LEU A 68 5.88 -5.40 -22.12
C LEU A 68 5.81 -6.53 -23.15
N LYS A 69 5.83 -7.78 -22.73
CA LYS A 69 5.79 -8.95 -23.62
C LYS A 69 4.41 -9.22 -24.18
N GLY A 70 3.37 -9.11 -23.32
CA GLY A 70 1.99 -9.41 -23.72
C GLY A 70 1.35 -8.38 -24.63
N MET A 71 1.67 -7.07 -24.43
CA MET A 71 0.98 -5.98 -25.14
C MET A 71 1.87 -5.20 -26.10
N ILE A 72 3.12 -4.90 -25.75
CA ILE A 72 3.97 -3.93 -26.48
C ILE A 72 4.93 -4.65 -27.43
N TYR A 73 5.69 -5.63 -26.93
CA TYR A 73 6.72 -6.34 -27.69
C TYR A 73 6.61 -7.86 -27.52
N PRO A 74 5.72 -8.55 -28.24
CA PRO A 74 5.54 -9.99 -28.13
C PRO A 74 6.77 -10.85 -28.46
N ARG A 75 7.72 -10.28 -29.18
CA ARG A 75 8.97 -10.96 -29.61
C ARG A 75 10.20 -10.56 -28.79
N ILE A 76 10.00 -10.01 -27.59
CA ILE A 76 11.12 -9.63 -26.73
C ILE A 76 11.94 -10.86 -26.33
N SER A 77 13.26 -10.73 -26.26
CA SER A 77 14.14 -11.81 -25.81
C SER A 77 14.05 -11.97 -24.29
N GLU A 78 14.29 -13.20 -23.78
CA GLU A 78 14.27 -13.47 -22.34
C GLU A 78 15.23 -12.58 -21.54
N LYS A 79 16.39 -12.23 -22.13
CA LYS A 79 17.35 -11.31 -21.47
C LYS A 79 16.80 -9.90 -21.33
N GLN A 80 16.06 -9.42 -22.34
CA GLN A 80 15.44 -8.09 -22.29
C GLN A 80 14.24 -8.08 -21.35
N GLU A 81 13.44 -9.15 -21.31
CA GLU A 81 12.34 -9.32 -20.36
C GLU A 81 12.86 -9.30 -18.91
N LEU A 82 13.96 -10.04 -18.64
CA LEU A 82 14.60 -10.04 -17.33
C LEU A 82 15.18 -8.67 -16.95
N LEU A 83 15.77 -7.95 -17.91
CA LEU A 83 16.26 -6.60 -17.67
C LEU A 83 15.12 -5.64 -17.35
N ALA A 84 14.03 -5.68 -18.10
CA ALA A 84 12.84 -4.88 -17.84
C ALA A 84 12.24 -5.17 -16.46
N SER A 85 12.16 -6.43 -16.06
CA SER A 85 11.74 -6.85 -14.73
C SER A 85 12.60 -6.23 -13.62
N ARG A 86 13.92 -6.27 -13.78
CA ARG A 86 14.86 -5.67 -12.81
C ARG A 86 14.75 -4.16 -12.73
N ILE A 87 14.58 -3.49 -13.87
CA ILE A 87 14.37 -2.03 -13.90
C ILE A 87 13.04 -1.67 -13.22
N ALA A 88 11.97 -2.42 -13.50
CA ALA A 88 10.67 -2.22 -12.87
C ALA A 88 10.75 -2.38 -11.34
N MET A 89 11.44 -3.43 -10.84
CA MET A 89 11.68 -3.61 -9.41
C MET A 89 12.48 -2.45 -8.82
N ALA A 90 13.56 -2.02 -9.47
CA ALA A 90 14.38 -0.92 -8.97
C ALA A 90 13.59 0.38 -8.88
N ALA A 91 12.76 0.66 -9.89
CA ALA A 91 11.88 1.83 -9.89
C ALA A 91 10.83 1.75 -8.77
N ALA A 92 10.22 0.57 -8.57
CA ALA A 92 9.26 0.36 -7.49
C ALA A 92 9.90 0.53 -6.11
N ILE A 93 11.12 0.00 -5.90
CA ILE A 93 11.87 0.17 -4.64
C ILE A 93 12.20 1.64 -4.41
N ALA A 94 12.66 2.36 -5.44
CA ALA A 94 12.96 3.79 -5.34
C ALA A 94 11.72 4.61 -4.98
N GLY A 95 10.58 4.33 -5.63
CA GLY A 95 9.30 4.96 -5.32
C GLY A 95 8.79 4.65 -3.91
N ALA A 96 8.85 3.38 -3.50
CA ALA A 96 8.49 2.97 -2.16
C ALA A 96 9.41 3.59 -1.09
N GLY A 97 10.71 3.66 -1.37
CA GLY A 97 11.69 4.31 -0.48
C GLY A 97 11.42 5.81 -0.33
N TYR A 98 11.10 6.49 -1.42
CA TYR A 98 10.71 7.91 -1.37
C TYR A 98 9.45 8.14 -0.53
N LEU A 99 8.41 7.31 -0.71
CA LEU A 99 7.19 7.37 0.09
C LEU A 99 7.43 7.00 1.56
N GLY A 100 8.37 6.08 1.83
CA GLY A 100 8.77 5.73 3.19
C GLY A 100 9.51 6.87 3.91
N LEU A 101 10.27 7.69 3.18
CA LEU A 101 10.93 8.89 3.72
C LEU A 101 9.95 10.07 3.90
N ASN A 102 8.92 10.14 3.07
CA ASN A 102 7.91 11.19 3.07
C ASN A 102 6.51 10.58 3.11
N PRO A 103 6.12 9.96 4.24
CA PRO A 103 4.84 9.27 4.33
C PRO A 103 3.68 10.27 4.16
N PRO A 104 2.72 10.00 3.26
CA PRO A 104 1.55 10.88 3.05
C PRO A 104 0.55 10.85 4.21
N GLY A 105 0.76 9.99 5.19
CA GLY A 105 -0.08 9.81 6.36
C GLY A 105 0.40 8.61 7.18
N PHE A 106 -0.45 8.08 8.05
CA PHE A 106 -0.12 6.88 8.81
C PHE A 106 -0.21 5.60 7.93
N ALA A 107 0.62 4.59 8.22
CA ALA A 107 0.80 3.41 7.37
C ALA A 107 -0.49 2.64 7.12
N ALA A 108 -1.34 2.47 8.14
CA ALA A 108 -2.61 1.77 8.00
C ALA A 108 -3.57 2.48 7.02
N GLY A 109 -3.57 3.82 6.96
CA GLY A 109 -4.34 4.59 5.99
C GLY A 109 -3.87 4.33 4.55
N THR A 110 -2.57 4.31 4.33
CA THR A 110 -1.98 4.00 3.01
C THR A 110 -2.31 2.58 2.56
N VAL A 111 -2.25 1.60 3.48
CA VAL A 111 -2.63 0.21 3.22
C VAL A 111 -4.13 0.09 2.90
N ALA A 112 -4.99 0.76 3.68
CA ALA A 112 -6.43 0.77 3.44
C ALA A 112 -6.78 1.33 2.06
N LEU A 113 -6.06 2.34 1.61
CA LEU A 113 -6.20 2.94 0.28
C LEU A 113 -5.84 1.95 -0.84
N ALA A 114 -4.73 1.23 -0.68
CA ALA A 114 -4.31 0.19 -1.63
C ALA A 114 -5.33 -0.96 -1.72
N PHE A 115 -5.83 -1.44 -0.59
CA PHE A 115 -6.90 -2.44 -0.55
C PHE A 115 -8.22 -1.91 -1.13
N GLY A 116 -8.57 -0.65 -0.87
CA GLY A 116 -9.74 0.01 -1.45
C GLY A 116 -9.70 0.04 -2.97
N LEU A 117 -8.55 0.39 -3.56
CA LEU A 117 -8.33 0.36 -5.00
C LEU A 117 -8.45 -1.06 -5.57
N ALA A 118 -7.87 -2.06 -4.91
CA ALA A 118 -7.99 -3.45 -5.34
C ALA A 118 -9.42 -3.98 -5.20
N ALA A 119 -10.11 -3.64 -4.11
CA ALA A 119 -11.48 -4.06 -3.86
C ALA A 119 -12.48 -3.44 -4.85
N SER A 120 -12.24 -2.22 -5.29
CA SER A 120 -13.11 -1.54 -6.24
C SER A 120 -12.92 -1.99 -7.70
N SER A 121 -11.78 -2.59 -8.03
CA SER A 121 -11.42 -2.94 -9.41
C SER A 121 -11.29 -4.44 -9.65
N ILE A 122 -10.27 -5.06 -9.05
CA ILE A 122 -9.91 -6.45 -9.35
C ILE A 122 -10.90 -7.44 -8.72
N PHE A 123 -11.32 -7.18 -7.49
CA PHE A 123 -12.18 -8.10 -6.75
C PHE A 123 -13.54 -8.33 -7.43
N PRO A 124 -14.31 -7.30 -7.83
CA PRO A 124 -15.58 -7.54 -8.55
C PRO A 124 -15.39 -8.27 -9.86
N ALA A 125 -14.32 -7.94 -10.61
CA ALA A 125 -14.03 -8.60 -11.89
C ALA A 125 -13.71 -10.09 -11.71
N LEU A 126 -12.94 -10.45 -10.68
CA LEU A 126 -12.63 -11.83 -10.34
C LEU A 126 -13.87 -12.60 -9.88
N MET A 127 -14.64 -12.03 -8.96
CA MET A 127 -15.87 -12.66 -8.45
C MET A 127 -16.87 -12.91 -9.57
N MET A 128 -17.12 -11.90 -10.39
CA MET A 128 -18.04 -12.04 -11.51
C MET A 128 -17.51 -13.00 -12.57
N GLY A 129 -16.20 -13.02 -12.83
CA GLY A 129 -15.58 -13.95 -13.77
C GLY A 129 -15.65 -15.40 -13.33
N ILE A 130 -15.61 -15.67 -12.01
CA ILE A 130 -15.71 -17.03 -11.46
C ILE A 130 -17.17 -17.51 -11.39
N PHE A 131 -18.09 -16.67 -10.92
CA PHE A 131 -19.45 -17.06 -10.60
C PHE A 131 -20.46 -16.78 -11.71
N SER A 132 -20.14 -15.98 -12.73
CA SER A 132 -21.05 -15.58 -13.78
C SER A 132 -20.51 -15.87 -15.18
N GLN A 133 -21.19 -16.70 -15.93
CA GLN A 133 -20.87 -16.99 -17.34
C GLN A 133 -21.33 -15.86 -18.30
N ARG A 134 -21.97 -14.82 -17.80
CA ARG A 134 -22.53 -13.73 -18.61
C ARG A 134 -21.61 -12.50 -18.70
N VAL A 135 -20.51 -12.50 -17.98
CA VAL A 135 -19.55 -11.38 -17.98
C VAL A 135 -18.74 -11.42 -19.27
N THR A 136 -18.83 -10.35 -20.04
CA THR A 136 -18.00 -10.15 -21.22
C THR A 136 -16.67 -9.52 -20.85
N ARG A 137 -15.67 -9.67 -21.72
CA ARG A 137 -14.36 -9.04 -21.55
C ARG A 137 -14.46 -7.51 -21.41
N GLU A 138 -15.29 -6.90 -22.26
CA GLU A 138 -15.51 -5.47 -22.28
C GLU A 138 -16.20 -4.98 -20.99
N GLY A 139 -17.17 -5.75 -20.50
CA GLY A 139 -17.84 -5.48 -19.23
C GLY A 139 -16.89 -5.54 -18.03
N ALA A 140 -15.99 -6.53 -17.99
CA ALA A 140 -14.98 -6.63 -16.94
C ALA A 140 -13.99 -5.44 -16.98
N ILE A 141 -13.49 -5.07 -18.16
CA ILE A 141 -12.58 -3.93 -18.32
C ILE A 141 -13.28 -2.62 -17.91
N ALA A 142 -14.50 -2.40 -18.39
CA ALA A 142 -15.27 -1.21 -18.04
C ALA A 142 -15.54 -1.14 -16.53
N GLY A 143 -15.87 -2.28 -15.91
CA GLY A 143 -16.06 -2.37 -14.45
C GLY A 143 -14.80 -2.04 -13.67
N MET A 144 -13.64 -2.60 -14.06
CA MET A 144 -12.36 -2.30 -13.41
C MET A 144 -11.95 -0.82 -13.56
N VAL A 145 -12.06 -0.27 -14.76
CA VAL A 145 -11.70 1.13 -15.03
C VAL A 145 -12.61 2.10 -14.30
N SER A 146 -13.92 1.85 -14.32
CA SER A 146 -14.88 2.68 -13.58
C SER A 146 -14.68 2.58 -12.07
N GLY A 147 -14.42 1.38 -11.55
CA GLY A 147 -14.15 1.16 -10.12
C GLY A 147 -12.90 1.93 -9.65
N ILE A 148 -11.77 1.80 -10.37
CA ILE A 148 -10.57 2.59 -10.08
C ILE A 148 -10.86 4.09 -10.21
N GLY A 149 -11.52 4.51 -11.29
CA GLY A 149 -11.79 5.91 -11.56
C GLY A 149 -12.62 6.58 -10.45
N VAL A 150 -13.70 5.93 -10.02
CA VAL A 150 -14.55 6.43 -8.93
C VAL A 150 -13.78 6.46 -7.60
N THR A 151 -13.03 5.40 -7.30
CA THR A 151 -12.24 5.34 -6.05
C THR A 151 -11.15 6.41 -6.03
N LEU A 152 -10.40 6.58 -7.12
CA LEU A 152 -9.39 7.63 -7.22
C LEU A 152 -10.01 9.03 -7.12
N PHE A 153 -11.13 9.26 -7.81
CA PHE A 153 -11.84 10.53 -7.70
C PHE A 153 -12.25 10.83 -6.27
N TYR A 154 -12.81 9.84 -5.56
CA TYR A 154 -13.20 9.98 -4.17
C TYR A 154 -11.99 10.23 -3.25
N VAL A 155 -10.89 9.49 -3.46
CA VAL A 155 -9.66 9.65 -2.70
C VAL A 155 -9.04 11.04 -2.90
N PHE A 156 -8.92 11.50 -4.15
CA PHE A 156 -8.38 12.83 -4.45
C PHE A 156 -9.24 13.94 -3.87
N GLN A 157 -10.56 13.77 -3.89
CA GLN A 157 -11.47 14.72 -3.29
C GLN A 157 -11.32 14.77 -1.77
N HIS A 158 -11.18 13.62 -1.12
CA HIS A 158 -11.09 13.52 0.35
C HIS A 158 -9.72 13.92 0.90
N MET A 159 -8.65 13.64 0.17
CA MET A 159 -7.28 14.04 0.54
C MET A 159 -6.95 15.50 0.18
N GLY A 160 -7.86 16.25 -0.38
CA GLY A 160 -7.66 17.67 -0.72
C GLY A 160 -6.63 17.93 -1.83
N ILE A 161 -6.24 16.91 -2.60
CA ILE A 161 -5.26 17.01 -3.67
C ILE A 161 -5.89 17.65 -4.93
N MET A 162 -7.19 17.56 -5.08
CA MET A 162 -7.91 18.22 -6.16
C MET A 162 -8.58 19.50 -5.63
N PHE A 163 -8.23 20.62 -6.23
CA PHE A 163 -8.52 22.02 -5.92
C PHE A 163 -10.02 22.38 -5.96
N ILE A 164 -10.87 21.67 -5.26
CA ILE A 164 -12.28 22.04 -5.08
C ILE A 164 -12.50 22.37 -3.60
N PRO A 165 -12.45 23.69 -3.24
CA PRO A 165 -12.80 24.09 -1.90
C PRO A 165 -14.31 23.85 -1.70
N GLY A 166 -14.69 23.12 -0.69
CA GLY A 166 -16.09 23.05 -0.26
C GLY A 166 -16.75 21.67 -0.27
N THR A 167 -16.02 20.59 -0.46
CA THR A 167 -16.58 19.22 -0.42
C THR A 167 -16.16 18.41 0.81
N ALA A 168 -15.81 19.05 1.89
CA ALA A 168 -15.74 18.41 3.23
C ALA A 168 -17.15 18.04 3.73
N PHE A 169 -17.98 17.46 2.86
CA PHE A 169 -19.37 17.16 3.19
C PHE A 169 -19.55 15.87 4.02
N LEU A 170 -18.50 15.11 4.25
CA LEU A 170 -18.55 13.85 5.01
C LEU A 170 -17.38 13.67 6.01
N GLY A 171 -16.67 14.73 6.34
CA GLY A 171 -15.46 14.65 7.17
C GLY A 171 -15.56 15.11 8.61
N ASP A 172 -16.72 15.64 9.04
CA ASP A 172 -16.94 16.11 10.39
C ASP A 172 -18.06 15.32 11.08
N THR A 173 -17.85 14.03 11.28
CA THR A 173 -18.60 13.27 12.31
C THR A 173 -17.67 12.32 13.01
#